data_a48baa39a4939e7ef9843f04fdd814d4
#
_entry.id   a48baa39a4939e7ef9843f04fdd814d4
#
_cell.length_a   1.000
_cell.length_b   1.000
_cell.length_c   1.000
_cell.angle_alpha   90.00
_cell.angle_beta   90.00
_cell.angle_gamma   90.00
#
_symmetry.space_group_name_H-M   'P 1'
#
loop_
_entity.id
_entity.type
_entity.pdbx_description
1 polymer ?
#
loop_
_entity_poly.entity_id
_entity_poly.type
_entity_poly.pdbx_seq_one_letter_code
_entity_poly.pdbx_strand_id
1 'polypeptide(L)'
;MSSEIYYAQLVEEECTLTVMRGIREVVERQGVFCALYTDRASHFFVTPQAGQAVDRSRLTQVGRALKELGTEPIPAYSPQARGRSERNFGTWQGRLPQELRLRGLSTIEEANAFLRAVYIAAFNQKFAVPAAQRGHAFVPAPKRRLEEIFSIQHERTVNKDNTVVVGHRVFQIEKSRWRATLAGCRVLVREHLDGSVSISYGPHLVARFDRAAVENRAVLKTGKGCGKDGAMERVENQKQVSHPFHSPLEIPHTPRDFHFPTAPTAAGICLRPQNQNGQITCY
;
A
#
# COMPACT_ATOMS: atom_id res chain seq x y z
N MET A 1 -20.35 12.39 9.40
CA MET A 1 -19.12 11.62 9.31
C MET A 1 -19.18 10.51 10.31
N SER A 2 -19.04 9.25 9.87
CA SER A 2 -19.35 8.08 10.69
C SER A 2 -18.20 7.61 11.57
N SER A 3 -16.96 8.04 11.35
CA SER A 3 -15.76 7.47 12.00
C SER A 3 -15.69 5.94 11.89
N GLU A 4 -16.38 5.37 10.91
CA GLU A 4 -16.44 3.94 10.64
C GLU A 4 -15.13 3.46 10.01
N ILE A 5 -14.63 2.32 10.46
CA ILE A 5 -13.43 1.69 9.95
C ILE A 5 -13.83 0.58 8.98
N TYR A 6 -13.42 0.70 7.73
CA TYR A 6 -13.71 -0.28 6.68
C TYR A 6 -12.65 -1.36 6.57
N TYR A 7 -11.40 -1.01 6.91
CA TYR A 7 -10.28 -1.92 6.84
C TYR A 7 -9.17 -1.55 7.83
N ALA A 8 -8.54 -2.56 8.40
CA ALA A 8 -7.30 -2.44 9.17
C ALA A 8 -6.52 -3.75 9.07
N GLN A 9 -5.20 -3.65 9.11
CA GLN A 9 -4.30 -4.80 9.16
C GLN A 9 -3.06 -4.47 10.00
N LEU A 10 -2.50 -5.50 10.60
CA LEU A 10 -1.16 -5.48 11.19
C LEU A 10 -0.19 -5.98 10.12
N VAL A 11 0.94 -5.30 9.98
CA VAL A 11 2.01 -5.64 9.04
C VAL A 11 3.35 -5.47 9.74
N GLU A 12 4.35 -6.24 9.31
CA GLU A 12 5.72 -6.05 9.80
C GLU A 12 6.28 -4.72 9.32
N GLU A 13 6.00 -4.36 8.06
CA GLU A 13 6.45 -3.12 7.44
C GLU A 13 5.34 -2.54 6.55
N GLU A 14 5.12 -1.24 6.67
CA GLU A 14 4.24 -0.51 5.77
C GLU A 14 4.96 -0.22 4.45
N CYS A 15 4.45 -0.76 3.36
CA CYS A 15 5.02 -0.59 2.04
C CYS A 15 3.92 -0.38 0.97
N THR A 16 4.34 -0.04 -0.24
CA THR A 16 3.42 0.18 -1.38
C THR A 16 2.46 -0.99 -1.59
N LEU A 17 2.93 -2.24 -1.48
CA LEU A 17 2.09 -3.44 -1.68
C LEU A 17 1.05 -3.62 -0.59
N THR A 18 1.43 -3.39 0.69
CA THR A 18 0.51 -3.51 1.83
C THR A 18 -0.57 -2.44 1.78
N VAL A 19 -0.21 -1.22 1.40
CA VAL A 19 -1.17 -0.12 1.18
C VAL A 19 -2.11 -0.43 0.02
N MET A 20 -1.59 -0.86 -1.14
CA MET A 20 -2.43 -1.23 -2.28
C MET A 20 -3.40 -2.37 -1.96
N ARG A 21 -2.96 -3.38 -1.19
CA ARG A 21 -3.81 -4.49 -0.74
C ARG A 21 -4.97 -3.99 0.10
N GLY A 22 -4.70 -3.09 1.06
CA GLY A 22 -5.74 -2.51 1.91
C GLY A 22 -6.76 -1.70 1.11
N ILE A 23 -6.29 -0.81 0.21
CA ILE A 23 -7.18 -0.01 -0.64
C ILE A 23 -8.02 -0.93 -1.56
N ARG A 24 -7.41 -1.94 -2.17
CA ARG A 24 -8.10 -2.90 -3.01
C ARG A 24 -9.20 -3.62 -2.25
N GLU A 25 -8.96 -4.11 -1.05
CA GLU A 25 -9.95 -4.81 -0.24
C GLU A 25 -11.16 -3.92 0.09
N VAL A 26 -10.93 -2.64 0.39
CA VAL A 26 -12.02 -1.68 0.59
C VAL A 26 -12.80 -1.46 -0.71
N VAL A 27 -12.11 -1.26 -1.84
CA VAL A 27 -12.74 -1.04 -3.14
C VAL A 27 -13.56 -2.26 -3.58
N GLU A 28 -13.09 -3.47 -3.33
CA GLU A 28 -13.81 -4.71 -3.66
C GLU A 28 -15.07 -4.91 -2.82
N ARG A 29 -15.05 -4.51 -1.55
CA ARG A 29 -16.17 -4.71 -0.61
C ARG A 29 -17.18 -3.58 -0.65
N GLN A 30 -16.73 -2.35 -0.71
CA GLN A 30 -17.58 -1.16 -0.58
C GLN A 30 -17.79 -0.44 -1.91
N GLY A 31 -16.82 -0.51 -2.81
CA GLY A 31 -16.78 0.28 -4.04
C GLY A 31 -15.68 1.34 -4.02
N VAL A 32 -15.58 2.08 -5.12
CA VAL A 32 -14.64 3.20 -5.27
C VAL A 32 -15.16 4.42 -4.52
N PHE A 33 -14.29 5.08 -3.79
CA PHE A 33 -14.55 6.30 -3.03
C PHE A 33 -13.92 7.54 -3.70
N CYS A 34 -14.47 8.73 -3.45
CA CYS A 34 -14.08 9.94 -4.16
C CYS A 34 -12.69 10.45 -3.78
N ALA A 35 -12.31 10.35 -2.51
CA ALA A 35 -11.04 10.89 -2.02
C ALA A 35 -10.45 10.04 -0.90
N LEU A 36 -9.10 9.98 -0.87
CA LEU A 36 -8.31 9.36 0.18
C LEU A 36 -7.40 10.40 0.83
N TYR A 37 -7.59 10.59 2.11
CA TYR A 37 -6.77 11.52 2.89
C TYR A 37 -5.68 10.74 3.65
N THR A 38 -4.43 11.06 3.42
CA THR A 38 -3.31 10.33 4.02
C THR A 38 -2.27 11.29 4.57
N ASP A 39 -1.32 10.74 5.33
CA ASP A 39 -0.07 11.44 5.58
C ASP A 39 0.75 11.58 4.29
N ARG A 40 1.91 12.21 4.40
CA ARG A 40 2.81 12.44 3.28
C ARG A 40 3.88 11.36 3.16
N ALA A 41 3.57 10.12 3.56
CA ALA A 41 4.51 9.02 3.42
C ALA A 41 4.89 8.78 1.95
N SER A 42 6.10 8.29 1.73
CA SER A 42 6.72 8.16 0.39
C SER A 42 5.97 7.23 -0.56
N HIS A 43 5.18 6.32 -0.05
CA HIS A 43 4.32 5.45 -0.87
C HIS A 43 3.07 6.17 -1.41
N PHE A 44 2.60 7.26 -0.74
CA PHE A 44 1.48 8.08 -1.23
C PHE A 44 1.95 9.23 -2.10
N PHE A 45 3.00 9.95 -1.69
CA PHE A 45 3.42 11.18 -2.35
C PHE A 45 4.93 11.24 -2.54
N VAL A 46 5.35 11.90 -3.62
CA VAL A 46 6.73 12.33 -3.80
C VAL A 46 6.90 13.69 -3.13
N THR A 47 7.81 13.76 -2.15
CA THR A 47 8.16 15.01 -1.47
C THR A 47 9.62 15.32 -1.80
N PRO A 48 9.93 16.41 -2.55
CA PRO A 48 11.29 16.69 -3.01
C PRO A 48 12.27 16.89 -1.85
N GLN A 49 11.84 17.57 -0.80
CA GLN A 49 12.61 17.80 0.43
C GLN A 49 11.71 17.73 1.66
N ALA A 50 12.25 17.30 2.79
CA ALA A 50 11.54 17.25 4.05
C ALA A 50 10.91 18.61 4.39
N GLY A 51 9.62 18.60 4.75
CA GLY A 51 8.86 19.81 5.09
C GLY A 51 8.25 20.57 3.92
N GLN A 52 8.64 20.32 2.68
CA GLN A 52 8.06 20.97 1.50
C GLN A 52 6.70 20.39 1.09
N ALA A 53 6.03 21.09 0.17
CA ALA A 53 4.82 20.61 -0.45
C ALA A 53 5.09 19.35 -1.30
N VAL A 54 4.08 18.47 -1.40
CA VAL A 54 4.17 17.28 -2.24
C VAL A 54 4.21 17.67 -3.73
N ASP A 55 5.00 16.94 -4.50
CA ASP A 55 5.02 17.07 -5.96
C ASP A 55 3.85 16.29 -6.57
N ARG A 56 2.83 17.02 -7.05
CA ARG A 56 1.65 16.42 -7.68
C ARG A 56 1.87 16.02 -9.13
N SER A 57 2.97 16.44 -9.74
CA SER A 57 3.30 16.07 -11.12
C SER A 57 3.88 14.66 -11.21
N ARG A 58 4.54 14.21 -10.14
CA ARG A 58 5.15 12.88 -10.03
C ARG A 58 4.29 11.97 -9.16
N LEU A 59 3.72 10.95 -9.79
CA LEU A 59 2.87 10.00 -9.09
C LEU A 59 3.71 8.82 -8.57
N THR A 60 3.45 8.45 -7.33
CA THR A 60 3.88 7.14 -6.79
C THR A 60 3.03 6.02 -7.40
N GLN A 61 3.38 4.77 -7.15
CA GLN A 61 2.57 3.63 -7.60
C GLN A 61 1.16 3.64 -6.99
N VAL A 62 1.02 4.02 -5.71
CA VAL A 62 -0.29 4.20 -5.06
C VAL A 62 -1.03 5.38 -5.67
N GLY A 63 -0.35 6.52 -5.86
CA GLY A 63 -0.94 7.71 -6.50
C GLY A 63 -1.44 7.43 -7.91
N ARG A 64 -0.71 6.62 -8.70
CA ARG A 64 -1.15 6.16 -10.02
C ARG A 64 -2.42 5.30 -9.91
N ALA A 65 -2.43 4.32 -9.00
CA ALA A 65 -3.59 3.44 -8.81
C ALA A 65 -4.85 4.23 -8.40
N LEU A 66 -4.71 5.19 -7.48
CA LEU A 66 -5.81 6.08 -7.06
C LEU A 66 -6.31 6.93 -8.22
N LYS A 67 -5.41 7.49 -9.04
CA LYS A 67 -5.78 8.26 -10.23
C LYS A 67 -6.55 7.43 -11.25
N GLU A 68 -6.13 6.18 -11.50
CA GLU A 68 -6.82 5.27 -12.41
C GLU A 68 -8.22 4.87 -11.90
N LEU A 69 -8.43 4.86 -10.58
CA LEU A 69 -9.74 4.67 -9.95
C LEU A 69 -10.62 5.93 -9.98
N GLY A 70 -10.05 7.10 -10.27
CA GLY A 70 -10.74 8.38 -10.12
C GLY A 70 -10.85 8.85 -8.67
N THR A 71 -10.02 8.33 -7.77
CA THR A 71 -9.96 8.72 -6.36
C THR A 71 -8.89 9.81 -6.17
N GLU A 72 -9.25 10.91 -5.54
CA GLU A 72 -8.33 12.02 -5.26
C GLU A 72 -7.48 11.74 -3.99
N PRO A 73 -6.13 11.66 -4.08
CA PRO A 73 -5.27 11.63 -2.92
C PRO A 73 -5.08 13.02 -2.33
N ILE A 74 -5.38 13.18 -1.03
CA ILE A 74 -5.29 14.48 -0.33
C ILE A 74 -4.20 14.37 0.76
N PRO A 75 -3.08 15.12 0.64
CA PRO A 75 -2.03 15.09 1.63
C PRO A 75 -2.40 15.90 2.87
N ALA A 76 -2.18 15.36 4.05
CA ALA A 76 -2.35 16.06 5.32
C ALA A 76 -1.10 16.90 5.64
N TYR A 77 -1.28 18.21 5.79
CA TYR A 77 -0.21 19.15 6.13
C TYR A 77 -0.18 19.53 7.61
N SER A 78 -1.18 19.17 8.39
CA SER A 78 -1.24 19.51 9.81
C SER A 78 -1.74 18.35 10.66
N PRO A 79 -1.33 18.28 11.94
CA PRO A 79 -1.87 17.31 12.90
C PRO A 79 -3.38 17.42 13.07
N GLN A 80 -3.93 18.64 13.04
CA GLN A 80 -5.37 18.87 13.18
C GLN A 80 -6.17 18.19 12.08
N ALA A 81 -5.59 18.16 10.89
CA ALA A 81 -6.18 17.47 9.76
C ALA A 81 -6.28 15.95 9.96
N ARG A 82 -5.43 15.36 10.80
CA ARG A 82 -5.39 13.93 11.14
C ARG A 82 -5.98 13.58 12.51
N GLY A 83 -6.39 14.57 13.29
CA GLY A 83 -6.74 14.41 14.70
C GLY A 83 -7.79 13.33 15.03
N ARG A 84 -8.65 12.92 14.07
CA ARG A 84 -9.57 11.79 14.26
C ARG A 84 -8.94 10.45 13.97
N SER A 85 -8.15 10.33 12.91
CA SER A 85 -7.40 9.08 12.64
C SER A 85 -6.41 8.80 13.76
N GLU A 86 -5.70 9.81 14.25
CA GLU A 86 -4.78 9.70 15.37
C GLU A 86 -5.51 9.26 16.65
N ARG A 87 -6.69 9.82 16.94
CA ARG A 87 -7.51 9.40 18.07
C ARG A 87 -7.98 7.94 17.95
N ASN A 88 -8.40 7.53 16.77
CA ASN A 88 -8.77 6.14 16.52
C ASN A 88 -7.57 5.21 16.71
N PHE A 89 -6.41 5.57 16.16
CA PHE A 89 -5.17 4.80 16.34
C PHE A 89 -4.77 4.71 17.82
N GLY A 90 -4.83 5.82 18.58
CA GLY A 90 -4.56 5.80 20.02
C GLY A 90 -5.50 4.85 20.78
N THR A 91 -6.78 4.83 20.41
CA THR A 91 -7.75 3.89 21.00
C THR A 91 -7.40 2.44 20.65
N TRP A 92 -6.97 2.17 19.42
CA TRP A 92 -6.56 0.84 19.00
C TRP A 92 -5.30 0.37 19.68
N GLN A 93 -4.27 1.22 19.74
CA GLN A 93 -3.01 0.94 20.44
C GLN A 93 -3.21 0.59 21.90
N GLY A 94 -4.18 1.24 22.59
CA GLY A 94 -4.49 0.94 23.98
C GLY A 94 -5.33 -0.32 24.19
N ARG A 95 -6.13 -0.76 23.21
CA ARG A 95 -7.09 -1.85 23.38
C ARG A 95 -6.72 -3.14 22.66
N LEU A 96 -6.31 -3.04 21.39
CA LEU A 96 -6.04 -4.22 20.54
C LEU A 96 -5.01 -5.18 21.16
N PRO A 97 -3.87 -4.72 21.71
CA PRO A 97 -2.91 -5.65 22.32
C PRO A 97 -3.50 -6.45 23.49
N GLN A 98 -4.39 -5.83 24.28
CA GLN A 98 -5.05 -6.52 25.39
C GLN A 98 -6.05 -7.55 24.87
N GLU A 99 -6.83 -7.21 23.86
CA GLU A 99 -7.78 -8.14 23.22
C GLU A 99 -7.07 -9.35 22.59
N LEU A 100 -5.93 -9.14 21.95
CA LEU A 100 -5.11 -10.22 21.40
C LEU A 100 -4.57 -11.15 22.49
N ARG A 101 -4.04 -10.57 23.60
CA ARG A 101 -3.55 -11.35 24.75
C ARG A 101 -4.65 -12.19 25.39
N LEU A 102 -5.84 -11.61 25.62
CA LEU A 102 -6.97 -12.32 26.21
C LEU A 102 -7.42 -13.53 25.39
N ARG A 103 -7.17 -13.51 24.08
CA ARG A 103 -7.49 -14.60 23.15
C ARG A 103 -6.32 -15.53 22.85
N GLY A 104 -5.14 -15.26 23.41
CA GLY A 104 -3.92 -16.03 23.14
C GLY A 104 -3.43 -15.91 21.70
N LEU A 105 -3.78 -14.83 20.97
CA LEU A 105 -3.36 -14.62 19.59
C LEU A 105 -1.98 -13.97 19.59
N SER A 106 -1.00 -14.63 18.96
CA SER A 106 0.42 -14.23 19.01
C SER A 106 1.02 -13.98 17.62
N THR A 107 0.38 -14.44 16.56
CA THR A 107 0.87 -14.22 15.18
C THR A 107 0.12 -13.09 14.47
N ILE A 108 0.79 -12.46 13.48
CA ILE A 108 0.18 -11.40 12.66
C ILE A 108 -1.02 -11.95 11.87
N GLU A 109 -0.94 -13.18 11.39
CA GLU A 109 -1.99 -13.86 10.64
C GLU A 109 -3.25 -14.04 11.48
N GLU A 110 -3.11 -14.57 12.70
CA GLU A 110 -4.21 -14.75 13.65
C GLU A 110 -4.82 -13.41 14.05
N ALA A 111 -3.98 -12.42 14.34
CA ALA A 111 -4.43 -11.07 14.68
C ALA A 111 -5.19 -10.42 13.52
N ASN A 112 -4.73 -10.57 12.28
CA ASN A 112 -5.42 -10.05 11.10
C ASN A 112 -6.73 -10.81 10.81
N ALA A 113 -6.78 -12.11 11.07
CA ALA A 113 -8.03 -12.88 10.99
C ALA A 113 -9.05 -12.38 12.02
N PHE A 114 -8.62 -12.17 13.26
CA PHE A 114 -9.44 -11.59 14.34
C PHE A 114 -9.92 -10.18 14.02
N LEU A 115 -9.03 -9.30 13.53
CA LEU A 115 -9.40 -7.96 13.09
C LEU A 115 -10.55 -7.97 12.08
N ARG A 116 -10.43 -8.77 11.04
CA ARG A 116 -11.44 -8.86 9.97
C ARG A 116 -12.74 -9.49 10.42
N ALA A 117 -12.67 -10.56 11.22
CA ALA A 117 -13.84 -11.33 11.58
C ALA A 117 -14.66 -10.71 12.72
N VAL A 118 -14.00 -10.04 13.68
CA VAL A 118 -14.62 -9.66 14.94
C VAL A 118 -14.35 -8.21 15.32
N TYR A 119 -13.07 -7.81 15.38
CA TYR A 119 -12.69 -6.58 16.08
C TYR A 119 -13.19 -5.31 15.38
N ILE A 120 -13.10 -5.22 14.05
CA ILE A 120 -13.56 -4.05 13.29
C ILE A 120 -15.08 -3.86 13.48
N ALA A 121 -15.88 -4.92 13.40
CA ALA A 121 -17.32 -4.85 13.58
C ALA A 121 -17.69 -4.40 15.00
N ALA A 122 -17.06 -5.00 16.03
CA ALA A 122 -17.29 -4.65 17.43
C ALA A 122 -16.84 -3.20 17.74
N PHE A 123 -15.71 -2.77 17.14
CA PHE A 123 -15.23 -1.40 17.28
C PHE A 123 -16.20 -0.40 16.64
N ASN A 124 -16.65 -0.65 15.42
CA ASN A 124 -17.61 0.21 14.74
C ASN A 124 -18.94 0.30 15.49
N GLN A 125 -19.46 -0.82 16.00
CA GLN A 125 -20.68 -0.82 16.82
C GLN A 125 -20.56 0.09 18.04
N LYS A 126 -19.37 0.16 18.65
CA LYS A 126 -19.14 0.92 19.88
C LYS A 126 -18.80 2.39 19.63
N PHE A 127 -18.05 2.71 18.55
CA PHE A 127 -17.43 4.01 18.35
C PHE A 127 -17.83 4.71 17.05
N ALA A 128 -18.47 4.04 16.09
CA ALA A 128 -18.99 4.70 14.92
C ALA A 128 -20.19 5.60 15.27
N VAL A 129 -20.24 6.75 14.62
CA VAL A 129 -21.32 7.72 14.78
C VAL A 129 -22.20 7.66 13.54
N PRO A 130 -23.54 7.64 13.67
CA PRO A 130 -24.43 7.69 12.53
C PRO A 130 -24.10 8.87 11.62
N ALA A 131 -24.11 8.64 10.30
CA ALA A 131 -23.89 9.71 9.34
C ALA A 131 -25.05 10.73 9.41
N ALA A 132 -24.71 12.03 9.38
CA ALA A 132 -25.72 13.10 9.42
C ALA A 132 -26.65 13.07 8.21
N GLN A 133 -26.19 12.53 7.09
CA GLN A 133 -26.99 12.33 5.86
C GLN A 133 -27.06 10.84 5.54
N ARG A 134 -28.24 10.40 5.09
CA ARG A 134 -28.44 9.02 4.60
C ARG A 134 -27.75 8.84 3.25
N GLY A 135 -27.18 7.66 3.03
CA GLY A 135 -26.53 7.29 1.77
C GLY A 135 -25.06 6.92 1.96
N HIS A 136 -24.43 6.48 0.90
CA HIS A 136 -23.00 6.17 0.84
C HIS A 136 -22.37 6.84 -0.38
N ALA A 137 -21.08 7.15 -0.28
CA ALA A 137 -20.31 7.81 -1.33
C ALA A 137 -19.44 6.81 -2.14
N PHE A 138 -19.78 5.55 -2.07
CA PHE A 138 -19.10 4.52 -2.84
C PHE A 138 -19.84 4.28 -4.16
N VAL A 139 -19.07 4.14 -5.25
CA VAL A 139 -19.59 3.78 -6.57
C VAL A 139 -19.08 2.38 -6.95
N PRO A 140 -19.82 1.62 -7.77
CA PRO A 140 -19.41 0.29 -8.17
C PRO A 140 -18.01 0.27 -8.79
N ALA A 141 -17.19 -0.68 -8.36
CA ALA A 141 -15.82 -0.82 -8.85
C ALA A 141 -15.75 -1.55 -10.19
N PRO A 142 -14.83 -1.20 -11.11
CA PRO A 142 -14.60 -1.90 -12.37
C PRO A 142 -13.87 -3.24 -12.14
N LYS A 143 -14.59 -4.27 -11.69
CA LYS A 143 -14.05 -5.55 -11.20
C LYS A 143 -12.94 -6.17 -12.07
N ARG A 144 -13.07 -6.10 -13.40
CA ARG A 144 -12.09 -6.71 -14.34
C ARG A 144 -10.75 -5.99 -14.42
N ARG A 145 -10.65 -4.74 -13.93
CA ARG A 145 -9.44 -3.92 -14.01
C ARG A 145 -8.69 -3.77 -12.69
N LEU A 146 -9.28 -4.21 -11.58
CA LEU A 146 -8.69 -3.99 -10.25
C LEU A 146 -7.34 -4.69 -10.10
N GLU A 147 -7.15 -5.88 -10.68
CA GLU A 147 -5.88 -6.59 -10.64
C GLU A 147 -4.76 -5.80 -11.36
N GLU A 148 -5.08 -5.15 -12.48
CA GLU A 148 -4.12 -4.33 -13.23
C GLU A 148 -3.85 -2.99 -12.53
N ILE A 149 -4.90 -2.34 -11.99
CA ILE A 149 -4.79 -1.07 -11.28
C ILE A 149 -3.93 -1.24 -10.03
N PHE A 150 -4.22 -2.26 -9.22
CA PHE A 150 -3.49 -2.58 -7.99
C PHE A 150 -2.29 -3.49 -8.26
N SER A 151 -1.38 -3.06 -9.14
CA SER A 151 -0.11 -3.70 -9.43
C SER A 151 1.01 -2.67 -9.41
N ILE A 152 2.24 -3.08 -9.15
CA ILE A 152 3.41 -2.22 -9.37
C ILE A 152 3.74 -2.27 -10.85
N GLN A 153 3.78 -1.12 -11.49
CA GLN A 153 3.97 -0.99 -12.94
C GLN A 153 5.36 -0.45 -13.27
N HIS A 154 6.03 -1.13 -14.19
CA HIS A 154 7.34 -0.75 -14.70
C HIS A 154 7.32 -0.70 -16.23
N GLU A 155 7.62 0.44 -16.80
CA GLU A 155 7.94 0.51 -18.22
C GLU A 155 9.36 -0.02 -18.44
N ARG A 156 9.52 -0.96 -19.36
CA ARG A 156 10.81 -1.57 -19.71
C ARG A 156 10.96 -1.70 -21.22
N THR A 157 12.20 -1.64 -21.68
CA THR A 157 12.54 -1.96 -23.07
C THR A 157 12.96 -3.43 -23.16
N VAL A 158 12.44 -4.14 -24.12
CA VAL A 158 12.75 -5.55 -24.37
C VAL A 158 14.15 -5.66 -24.96
N ASN A 159 14.98 -6.53 -24.40
CA ASN A 159 16.34 -6.80 -24.87
C ASN A 159 16.34 -7.52 -26.23
N LYS A 160 17.51 -7.59 -26.88
CA LYS A 160 17.69 -8.25 -28.22
C LYS A 160 17.32 -9.73 -28.23
N ASP A 161 17.50 -10.39 -27.08
CA ASP A 161 17.15 -11.80 -26.86
C ASP A 161 15.68 -12.02 -26.47
N ASN A 162 14.85 -11.00 -26.61
CA ASN A 162 13.44 -11.00 -26.26
C ASN A 162 13.17 -11.19 -24.74
N THR A 163 14.10 -10.73 -23.91
CA THR A 163 13.95 -10.73 -22.45
C THR A 163 13.61 -9.35 -21.88
N VAL A 164 13.02 -9.32 -20.70
CA VAL A 164 12.78 -8.11 -19.90
C VAL A 164 13.34 -8.31 -18.50
N VAL A 165 14.01 -7.28 -17.98
CA VAL A 165 14.58 -7.29 -16.61
C VAL A 165 13.75 -6.40 -15.71
N VAL A 166 13.31 -6.95 -14.57
CA VAL A 166 12.65 -6.20 -13.50
C VAL A 166 13.31 -6.56 -12.17
N GLY A 167 13.87 -5.56 -11.49
CA GLY A 167 14.73 -5.79 -10.33
C GLY A 167 15.90 -6.70 -10.70
N HIS A 168 16.01 -7.84 -10.04
CA HIS A 168 17.05 -8.85 -10.27
C HIS A 168 16.56 -10.06 -11.09
N ARG A 169 15.37 -10.00 -11.67
CA ARG A 169 14.72 -11.12 -12.37
C ARG A 169 14.64 -10.88 -13.85
N VAL A 170 14.88 -11.93 -14.64
CA VAL A 170 14.81 -11.93 -16.10
C VAL A 170 13.56 -12.68 -16.55
N PHE A 171 12.76 -12.06 -17.39
CA PHE A 171 11.53 -12.62 -17.93
C PHE A 171 11.69 -12.81 -19.46
N GLN A 172 11.60 -14.04 -19.92
CA GLN A 172 11.58 -14.37 -21.35
C GLN A 172 10.18 -14.16 -21.91
N ILE A 173 10.08 -13.40 -23.00
CA ILE A 173 8.85 -13.24 -23.76
C ILE A 173 8.89 -14.23 -24.93
N GLU A 174 7.87 -15.08 -25.02
CA GLU A 174 7.74 -16.05 -26.11
C GLU A 174 7.29 -15.36 -27.40
N LYS A 175 7.55 -16.01 -28.53
CA LYS A 175 7.07 -15.56 -29.84
C LYS A 175 5.55 -15.57 -29.88
N SER A 176 4.94 -14.49 -30.30
CA SER A 176 3.51 -14.41 -30.51
C SER A 176 3.12 -14.67 -31.98
N ARG A 177 1.82 -15.01 -32.21
CA ARG A 177 1.33 -15.26 -33.59
C ARG A 177 1.40 -14.03 -34.46
N TRP A 178 1.32 -12.83 -33.91
CA TRP A 178 1.29 -11.56 -34.63
C TRP A 178 2.65 -10.87 -34.68
N ARG A 179 3.63 -11.31 -33.89
CA ARG A 179 4.98 -10.74 -33.87
C ARG A 179 6.02 -11.75 -33.40
N ALA A 180 7.07 -11.93 -34.18
CA ALA A 180 8.14 -12.88 -33.90
C ALA A 180 9.05 -12.43 -32.74
N THR A 181 9.27 -11.11 -32.59
CA THR A 181 10.10 -10.53 -31.54
C THR A 181 9.57 -9.17 -31.11
N LEU A 182 9.74 -8.84 -29.85
CA LEU A 182 9.46 -7.53 -29.26
C LEU A 182 10.76 -6.76 -28.95
N ALA A 183 11.93 -7.26 -29.40
CA ALA A 183 13.21 -6.61 -29.12
C ALA A 183 13.18 -5.11 -29.49
N GLY A 184 13.66 -4.26 -28.58
CA GLY A 184 13.64 -2.82 -28.70
C GLY A 184 12.27 -2.14 -28.43
N CYS A 185 11.19 -2.91 -28.24
CA CYS A 185 9.89 -2.35 -27.93
C CYS A 185 9.78 -1.99 -26.44
N ARG A 186 9.00 -0.95 -26.12
CA ARG A 186 8.62 -0.64 -24.74
C ARG A 186 7.41 -1.47 -24.35
N VAL A 187 7.52 -2.15 -23.23
CA VAL A 187 6.48 -2.98 -22.64
C VAL A 187 6.18 -2.51 -21.22
N LEU A 188 4.96 -2.79 -20.77
CA LEU A 188 4.55 -2.53 -19.40
C LEU A 188 4.55 -3.85 -18.63
N VAL A 189 5.40 -3.92 -17.62
CA VAL A 189 5.47 -5.06 -16.69
C VAL A 189 4.67 -4.70 -15.45
N ARG A 190 3.76 -5.58 -15.03
CA ARG A 190 2.95 -5.45 -13.83
C ARG A 190 3.30 -6.55 -12.85
N GLU A 191 3.71 -6.17 -11.65
CA GLU A 191 3.85 -7.07 -10.52
C GLU A 191 2.56 -7.01 -9.69
N HIS A 192 1.81 -8.10 -9.67
CA HIS A 192 0.50 -8.17 -9.02
C HIS A 192 0.63 -8.47 -7.52
N LEU A 193 -0.43 -8.17 -6.77
CA LEU A 193 -0.46 -8.37 -5.30
C LEU A 193 -0.38 -9.84 -4.87
N ASP A 194 -0.69 -10.77 -5.74
CA ASP A 194 -0.55 -12.22 -5.54
C ASP A 194 0.88 -12.75 -5.79
N GLY A 195 1.79 -11.86 -6.26
CA GLY A 195 3.17 -12.20 -6.63
C GLY A 195 3.33 -12.68 -8.07
N SER A 196 2.25 -12.74 -8.85
CA SER A 196 2.33 -13.01 -10.31
C SER A 196 2.85 -11.78 -11.06
N VAL A 197 3.38 -12.01 -12.26
CA VAL A 197 3.88 -10.94 -13.13
C VAL A 197 3.23 -11.05 -14.50
N SER A 198 2.76 -9.93 -15.03
CA SER A 198 2.25 -9.84 -16.39
C SER A 198 3.00 -8.80 -17.21
N ILE A 199 3.20 -9.08 -18.50
CA ILE A 199 3.87 -8.19 -19.44
C ILE A 199 2.90 -7.88 -20.57
N SER A 200 2.73 -6.59 -20.87
CA SER A 200 1.84 -6.11 -21.93
C SER A 200 2.58 -5.23 -22.91
N TYR A 201 2.25 -5.36 -24.18
CA TYR A 201 2.66 -4.46 -25.25
C TYR A 201 1.43 -3.76 -25.82
N GLY A 202 1.27 -2.48 -25.53
CA GLY A 202 0.03 -1.78 -25.77
C GLY A 202 -1.15 -2.49 -25.08
N PRO A 203 -2.25 -2.79 -25.81
CA PRO A 203 -3.41 -3.49 -25.24
C PRO A 203 -3.21 -5.01 -25.13
N HIS A 204 -2.12 -5.57 -25.67
CA HIS A 204 -1.91 -7.00 -25.75
C HIS A 204 -1.13 -7.54 -24.56
N LEU A 205 -1.69 -8.52 -23.86
CA LEU A 205 -0.96 -9.33 -22.90
C LEU A 205 -0.04 -10.28 -23.67
N VAL A 206 1.29 -10.15 -23.47
CA VAL A 206 2.30 -10.93 -24.20
C VAL A 206 2.93 -12.03 -23.36
N ALA A 207 2.92 -11.90 -22.03
CA ALA A 207 3.36 -12.95 -21.12
C ALA A 207 2.68 -12.80 -19.75
N ARG A 208 2.45 -13.94 -19.09
CA ARG A 208 2.03 -14.00 -17.69
C ARG A 208 2.82 -15.09 -16.98
N PHE A 209 3.29 -14.80 -15.77
CA PHE A 209 4.06 -15.69 -14.92
C PHE A 209 3.37 -15.75 -13.58
N ASP A 210 3.05 -16.94 -13.11
CA ASP A 210 2.53 -17.15 -11.77
C ASP A 210 3.63 -16.94 -10.71
N ARG A 211 3.25 -16.86 -9.45
CA ARG A 211 4.17 -16.63 -8.33
C ARG A 211 5.29 -17.67 -8.29
N ALA A 212 4.99 -18.95 -8.46
CA ALA A 212 5.99 -20.01 -8.44
C ALA A 212 7.01 -19.87 -9.56
N ALA A 213 6.56 -19.52 -10.78
CA ALA A 213 7.45 -19.24 -11.91
C ALA A 213 8.29 -17.98 -11.70
N VAL A 214 7.78 -16.99 -10.96
CA VAL A 214 8.53 -15.76 -10.61
C VAL A 214 9.61 -16.05 -9.57
N GLU A 215 9.29 -16.84 -8.55
CA GLU A 215 10.23 -17.22 -7.47
C GLU A 215 11.38 -18.11 -7.98
N ASN A 216 11.11 -19.01 -8.94
CA ASN A 216 12.10 -19.93 -9.54
C ASN A 216 12.98 -19.28 -10.60
N ARG A 217 12.78 -18.02 -10.98
CA ARG A 217 13.59 -17.38 -12.00
C ARG A 217 14.98 -16.99 -11.53
N ALA A 218 15.95 -17.14 -12.42
CA ALA A 218 17.35 -16.83 -12.16
C ALA A 218 17.49 -15.36 -11.70
N VAL A 219 18.02 -15.18 -10.51
CA VAL A 219 18.47 -13.89 -10.01
C VAL A 219 19.77 -13.57 -10.73
N LEU A 220 19.83 -12.43 -11.44
CA LEU A 220 21.08 -11.94 -12.00
C LEU A 220 22.09 -11.77 -10.87
N LYS A 221 23.12 -12.63 -10.83
CA LYS A 221 24.28 -12.38 -9.99
C LYS A 221 24.92 -11.08 -10.47
N THR A 222 24.97 -10.07 -9.62
CA THR A 222 25.69 -8.83 -9.90
C THR A 222 27.17 -9.14 -9.99
N GLY A 223 27.63 -9.48 -11.21
CA GLY A 223 29.04 -9.55 -11.54
C GLY A 223 29.60 -8.12 -11.51
N LYS A 224 30.65 -7.89 -10.73
CA LYS A 224 31.48 -6.69 -10.83
C LYS A 224 32.02 -6.61 -12.28
N GLY A 225 31.61 -5.59 -13.02
CA GLY A 225 32.11 -5.35 -14.38
C GLY A 225 31.64 -4.00 -14.91
N CYS A 226 32.50 -3.03 -14.80
CA CYS A 226 32.59 -1.73 -15.44
C CYS A 226 31.79 -1.55 -16.75
N GLY A 227 30.99 -0.48 -16.83
CA GLY A 227 30.41 0.04 -18.06
C GLY A 227 29.48 1.21 -17.75
N LYS A 228 29.95 2.41 -18.09
CA LYS A 228 29.27 3.70 -17.94
C LYS A 228 28.00 3.73 -18.79
N ASP A 229 27.04 4.49 -18.28
CA ASP A 229 25.88 5.14 -18.92
C ASP A 229 24.52 4.53 -18.58
N GLY A 230 23.78 5.36 -17.84
CA GLY A 230 22.35 5.18 -17.56
C GLY A 230 21.99 5.53 -16.12
N ALA A 231 21.44 6.72 -15.93
CA ALA A 231 21.04 7.26 -14.63
C ALA A 231 20.22 6.23 -13.82
N MET A 232 20.86 5.71 -12.80
CA MET A 232 20.29 4.83 -11.81
C MET A 232 19.63 5.70 -10.75
N GLU A 233 18.32 5.71 -10.71
CA GLU A 233 17.57 6.33 -9.64
C GLU A 233 17.84 5.54 -8.36
N ARG A 234 18.78 6.05 -7.55
CA ARG A 234 19.08 5.53 -6.21
C ARG A 234 17.89 5.84 -5.32
N VAL A 235 17.20 4.81 -4.90
CA VAL A 235 16.40 4.86 -3.68
C VAL A 235 17.40 4.68 -2.53
N GLU A 236 17.87 5.78 -1.99
CA GLU A 236 18.67 5.78 -0.75
C GLU A 236 17.73 5.47 0.43
N ASN A 237 17.99 4.36 1.09
CA ASN A 237 17.52 4.08 2.44
C ASN A 237 18.11 5.13 3.39
N GLN A 238 17.38 6.19 3.68
CA GLN A 238 17.76 7.11 4.76
C GLN A 238 17.42 6.46 6.09
N LYS A 239 18.49 6.17 6.84
CA LYS A 239 18.46 5.84 8.27
C LYS A 239 17.67 6.91 9.03
N GLN A 240 16.65 6.48 9.75
CA GLN A 240 15.94 7.31 10.70
C GLN A 240 16.91 7.81 11.78
N VAL A 241 17.04 9.12 11.87
CA VAL A 241 17.69 9.80 12.99
C VAL A 241 16.65 9.86 14.13
N SER A 242 16.94 9.11 15.19
CA SER A 242 16.20 9.14 16.43
C SER A 242 16.48 10.44 17.19
N HIS A 243 15.45 11.23 17.49
CA HIS A 243 15.54 12.28 18.50
C HIS A 243 15.13 11.73 19.89
N PRO A 244 15.88 12.08 20.94
CA PRO A 244 15.62 11.59 22.29
C PRO A 244 14.53 12.43 22.97
N PHE A 245 13.49 11.80 23.46
CA PHE A 245 12.63 12.40 24.48
C PHE A 245 13.04 11.84 25.85
N HIS A 246 13.55 12.72 26.68
CA HIS A 246 13.75 12.51 28.13
C HIS A 246 12.40 12.58 28.85
N SER A 247 12.06 11.63 29.68
CA SER A 247 11.94 11.74 31.13
C SER A 247 11.27 10.53 31.76
N PRO A 248 11.59 10.20 33.01
CA PRO A 248 11.39 8.91 33.59
C PRO A 248 10.13 8.84 34.46
N LEU A 249 9.48 7.68 34.45
CA LEU A 249 8.69 7.21 35.57
C LEU A 249 8.94 5.73 35.78
N GLU A 250 9.61 5.44 36.88
CA GLU A 250 9.84 4.09 37.41
C GLU A 250 8.53 3.44 37.83
N ILE A 251 8.29 2.22 37.41
CA ILE A 251 7.28 1.31 37.95
C ILE A 251 7.93 -0.07 38.17
N PRO A 252 7.68 -0.73 39.32
CA PRO A 252 8.50 -1.84 39.81
C PRO A 252 8.22 -3.19 39.14
N HIS A 253 9.23 -4.03 39.21
CA HIS A 253 9.41 -5.40 38.76
C HIS A 253 8.23 -6.35 38.88
N THR A 254 7.93 -7.05 37.78
CA THR A 254 7.51 -8.45 37.78
C THR A 254 8.10 -9.20 36.58
N PRO A 255 8.38 -10.48 36.70
CA PRO A 255 9.30 -11.19 35.83
C PRO A 255 8.60 -11.94 34.70
N ARG A 256 9.24 -11.95 33.60
CA ARG A 256 9.44 -12.95 32.54
C ARG A 256 9.36 -12.32 31.17
N ASP A 257 10.51 -12.35 30.59
CA ASP A 257 10.87 -11.94 29.24
C ASP A 257 9.98 -12.58 28.17
N PHE A 258 9.13 -11.77 27.55
CA PHE A 258 8.69 -11.99 26.18
C PHE A 258 9.18 -10.80 25.36
N HIS A 259 10.24 -11.03 24.62
CA HIS A 259 10.71 -10.12 23.60
C HIS A 259 9.68 -10.08 22.48
N PHE A 260 8.82 -9.07 22.45
CA PHE A 260 8.12 -8.68 21.24
C PHE A 260 9.10 -7.89 20.37
N PRO A 261 9.28 -8.25 19.09
CA PRO A 261 9.92 -7.34 18.16
C PRO A 261 9.15 -6.02 18.16
N THR A 262 9.86 -4.91 17.94
CA THR A 262 9.36 -3.53 17.86
C THR A 262 7.94 -3.48 17.30
N ALA A 263 7.04 -2.79 18.02
CA ALA A 263 5.60 -2.78 17.80
C ALA A 263 5.22 -2.74 16.31
N PRO A 264 4.38 -3.69 15.84
CA PRO A 264 3.97 -3.72 14.44
C PRO A 264 3.23 -2.42 14.08
N THR A 265 3.61 -1.83 12.96
CA THR A 265 2.98 -0.61 12.47
C THR A 265 1.56 -0.94 12.01
N ALA A 266 0.56 -0.32 12.62
CA ALA A 266 -0.83 -0.48 12.20
C ALA A 266 -1.10 0.45 11.00
N ALA A 267 -1.17 -0.11 9.80
CA ALA A 267 -1.61 0.60 8.61
C ALA A 267 -3.14 0.65 8.57
N GLY A 268 -3.70 1.81 8.88
CA GLY A 268 -5.15 2.06 8.80
C GLY A 268 -5.47 3.00 7.65
N ILE A 269 -6.38 2.58 6.77
CA ILE A 269 -6.90 3.40 5.68
C ILE A 269 -8.26 3.96 6.09
N CYS A 270 -8.35 5.28 6.21
CA CYS A 270 -9.59 5.99 6.55
C CYS A 270 -10.18 6.63 5.28
N LEU A 271 -11.43 6.28 4.95
CA LEU A 271 -12.12 6.71 3.73
C LEU A 271 -13.30 7.66 4.01
N ARG A 272 -13.68 8.47 3.02
CA ARG A 272 -14.71 9.51 3.16
C ARG A 272 -15.80 9.52 2.09
N PRO A 273 -17.05 9.91 2.48
CA PRO A 273 -18.09 10.35 1.56
C PRO A 273 -18.00 11.85 1.23
N GLN A 274 -18.42 12.24 0.03
CA GLN A 274 -18.56 13.64 -0.42
C GLN A 274 -19.82 14.30 0.16
N ASN A 275 -19.69 15.56 0.56
CA ASN A 275 -20.85 16.40 0.87
C ASN A 275 -21.22 17.21 -0.38
N GLN A 276 -22.51 17.47 -0.60
CA GLN A 276 -23.02 18.19 -1.77
C GLN A 276 -22.47 19.63 -1.94
N ASN A 277 -21.75 20.18 -0.99
CA ASN A 277 -21.14 21.51 -1.04
C ASN A 277 -19.64 21.51 -1.38
N GLY A 278 -19.08 20.43 -1.91
CA GLY A 278 -17.69 20.40 -2.40
C GLY A 278 -16.60 20.51 -1.33
N GLN A 279 -16.94 20.61 -0.06
CA GLN A 279 -15.94 20.60 1.02
C GLN A 279 -15.68 19.17 1.52
N ILE A 280 -14.47 18.73 1.26
CA ILE A 280 -13.95 17.41 1.67
C ILE A 280 -13.28 17.57 3.03
N THR A 281 -13.76 16.89 4.04
CA THR A 281 -13.09 16.75 5.34
C THR A 281 -12.86 15.28 5.64
N CYS A 282 -11.66 14.88 6.03
CA CYS A 282 -11.20 13.49 6.13
C CYS A 282 -11.07 12.98 7.55
N TYR A 283 -11.22 11.67 7.72
CA TYR A 283 -10.97 10.99 8.99
C TYR A 283 -10.43 9.59 8.77
#